data_02e1e0336f15f869c074759b6ff0433c
#
_entry.id   02e1e0336f15f869c074759b6ff0433c
#
_cell.length_a   1.000
_cell.length_b   1.000
_cell.length_c   1.000
_cell.angle_alpha   90.00
_cell.angle_beta   90.00
_cell.angle_gamma   90.00
#
_symmetry.space_group_name_H-M   'P 1'
#
loop_
_entity.id
_entity.type
_entity.pdbx_description
1 polymer ?
#
loop_
_entity_poly.entity_id
_entity_poly.type
_entity_poly.pdbx_seq_one_letter_code
_entity_poly.pdbx_strand_id
1 'polypeptide(L)' 'GYRHIPYAYYLKNTASKSDEKEPGGIGTSFLNILERNKLDRHLLLVVRYYGGTKLGASNLLRTYSRAANNCINKD' A
#
# COMPACT_ATOMS: atom_id res chain seq x y z
N GLY A 1 -14.04 -0.47 15.35
CA GLY A 1 -12.69 -0.39 15.12
C GLY A 1 -12.28 0.62 14.08
N TYR A 2 -11.10 1.09 14.28
CA TYR A 2 -10.47 2.04 13.40
C TYR A 2 -9.65 1.30 12.35
N ARG A 3 -9.77 1.68 11.10
CA ARG A 3 -9.00 1.02 10.07
C ARG A 3 -8.50 2.04 9.04
N HIS A 4 -7.37 1.73 8.44
CA HIS A 4 -6.81 2.47 7.33
C HIS A 4 -6.69 1.54 6.13
N ILE A 5 -7.00 2.06 4.95
CA ILE A 5 -6.95 1.27 3.73
C ILE A 5 -6.21 2.07 2.66
N PRO A 6 -4.88 2.23 2.80
CA PRO A 6 -4.13 2.87 1.74
C PRO A 6 -4.17 2.03 0.47
N TYR A 7 -4.13 2.71 -0.66
CA TYR A 7 -4.26 2.03 -1.94
C TYR A 7 -3.49 2.75 -3.03
N ALA A 8 -3.25 2.03 -4.12
CA ALA A 8 -2.80 2.61 -5.37
C ALA A 8 -3.34 1.77 -6.51
N TYR A 9 -3.60 2.38 -7.64
CA TYR A 9 -3.93 1.63 -8.84
C TYR A 9 -3.17 2.20 -10.02
N TYR A 10 -2.93 1.34 -10.99
CA TYR A 10 -2.27 1.69 -12.21
C TYR A 10 -3.13 1.21 -13.36
N LEU A 11 -3.55 2.13 -14.22
CA LEU A 11 -4.45 1.82 -15.32
C LEU A 11 -3.93 2.52 -16.57
N LYS A 12 -3.18 1.78 -17.35
CA LYS A 12 -2.61 2.25 -18.61
C LYS A 12 -1.78 3.54 -18.40
N ASN A 13 -2.32 4.70 -18.73
CA ASN A 13 -1.61 5.97 -18.56
C ASN A 13 -2.11 6.76 -17.35
N THR A 14 -2.91 6.14 -16.51
CA THR A 14 -3.50 6.79 -15.34
C THR A 14 -3.08 6.05 -14.09
N ALA A 15 -2.68 6.81 -13.07
CA ALA A 15 -2.34 6.24 -11.78
C ALA A 15 -2.99 7.07 -10.69
N SER A 16 -3.34 6.43 -9.59
CA SER A 16 -3.85 7.13 -8.43
C SER A 16 -3.44 6.38 -7.18
N LYS A 17 -3.41 7.11 -6.07
CA LYS A 17 -2.98 6.56 -4.80
C LYS A 17 -3.63 7.33 -3.67
N SER A 18 -3.71 6.69 -2.51
CA SER A 18 -4.12 7.35 -1.28
C SER A 18 -3.41 6.68 -0.11
N ASP A 19 -2.90 7.50 0.79
CA ASP A 19 -2.29 7.02 2.02
C ASP A 19 -3.33 6.77 3.11
N GLU A 20 -4.57 7.19 2.93
CA GLU A 20 -5.63 7.11 3.92
C GLU A 20 -5.18 7.68 5.25
N LYS A 21 -4.50 8.83 5.19
CA LYS A 21 -3.98 9.56 6.35
C LYS A 21 -2.90 8.80 7.13
N GLU A 22 -2.36 7.72 6.57
CA GLU A 22 -1.21 7.06 7.17
C GLU A 22 0.07 7.81 6.81
N PRO A 23 0.99 7.99 7.73
CA PRO A 23 2.27 8.62 7.41
C PRO A 23 3.18 7.69 6.63
N GLY A 24 4.21 8.25 5.99
CA GLY A 24 5.28 7.46 5.39
C GLY A 24 5.18 7.19 3.91
N GLY A 25 4.24 7.81 3.20
CA GLY A 25 4.17 7.68 1.76
C GLY A 25 3.75 6.30 1.29
N ILE A 26 2.79 5.70 1.96
CA ILE A 26 2.34 4.34 1.68
C ILE A 26 1.81 4.20 0.25
N GLY A 27 0.97 5.15 -0.18
CA GLY A 27 0.40 5.10 -1.53
C GLY A 27 1.46 5.16 -2.62
N THR A 28 2.49 5.98 -2.42
CA THR A 28 3.61 6.07 -3.36
C THR A 28 4.36 4.75 -3.42
N SER A 29 4.60 4.11 -2.28
CA SER A 29 5.25 2.82 -2.21
C SER A 29 4.45 1.75 -2.97
N PHE A 30 3.13 1.74 -2.79
CA PHE A 30 2.26 0.79 -3.49
C PHE A 30 2.32 1.00 -5.00
N LEU A 31 2.30 2.25 -5.45
CA LEU A 31 2.39 2.55 -6.87
C LEU A 31 3.71 2.06 -7.45
N ASN A 32 4.81 2.27 -6.71
CA ASN A 32 6.12 1.79 -7.14
C ASN A 32 6.15 0.26 -7.22
N ILE A 33 5.49 -0.42 -6.30
CA ILE A 33 5.42 -1.88 -6.32
C ILE A 33 4.67 -2.35 -7.58
N LEU A 34 3.55 -1.71 -7.90
CA LEU A 34 2.81 -2.06 -9.11
C LEU A 34 3.65 -1.86 -10.36
N GLU A 35 4.37 -0.73 -10.44
CA GLU A 35 5.20 -0.44 -11.59
C GLU A 35 6.36 -1.42 -11.73
N ARG A 36 7.04 -1.74 -10.64
CA ARG A 36 8.16 -2.68 -10.67
C ARG A 36 7.74 -4.07 -11.11
N ASN A 37 6.52 -4.47 -10.78
CA ASN A 37 5.99 -5.77 -11.13
C ASN A 37 5.21 -5.75 -12.44
N LYS A 38 5.17 -4.61 -13.12
CA LYS A 38 4.48 -4.43 -14.40
C LYS A 38 3.01 -4.82 -14.32
N LEU A 39 2.37 -4.45 -13.23
CA LEU A 39 0.97 -4.77 -12.97
C LEU A 39 0.09 -3.62 -13.44
N ASP A 40 -0.24 -3.61 -14.72
CA ASP A 40 -1.18 -2.66 -15.28
C ASP A 40 -2.61 -3.12 -15.02
N ARG A 41 -3.50 -2.17 -14.83
CA ARG A 41 -4.93 -2.46 -14.56
C ARG A 41 -5.12 -3.23 -13.27
N HIS A 42 -4.31 -2.91 -12.28
CA HIS A 42 -4.39 -3.55 -10.97
C HIS A 42 -4.62 -2.50 -9.90
N LEU A 43 -5.37 -2.90 -8.88
CA LEU A 43 -5.54 -2.13 -7.67
C LEU A 43 -4.85 -2.88 -6.53
N LEU A 44 -3.95 -2.20 -5.85
CA LEU A 44 -3.28 -2.74 -4.67
C LEU A 44 -3.77 -1.99 -3.46
N LEU A 45 -4.31 -2.72 -2.49
CA LEU A 45 -4.73 -2.13 -1.23
C LEU A 45 -4.36 -3.06 -0.08
N VAL A 46 -4.17 -2.47 1.09
CA VAL A 46 -3.93 -3.23 2.32
C VAL A 46 -4.80 -2.63 3.41
N VAL A 47 -5.49 -3.48 4.14
CA VAL A 47 -6.32 -3.06 5.27
C VAL A 47 -5.52 -3.22 6.56
N ARG A 48 -5.38 -2.14 7.31
CA ARG A 48 -4.73 -2.18 8.62
C ARG A 48 -5.74 -1.77 9.69
N TYR A 49 -5.88 -2.60 10.68
CA TYR A 49 -6.70 -2.29 11.84
C TYR A 49 -5.83 -1.63 12.90
N TYR A 50 -6.31 -0.50 13.42
CA TYR A 50 -5.59 0.24 14.45
C TYR A 50 -5.71 -0.50 15.78
N GLY A 51 -4.56 -0.92 16.32
CA GLY A 51 -4.52 -1.71 17.55
C GLY A 51 -4.13 -0.93 18.79
N GLY A 52 -4.12 0.38 18.71
CA GLY A 52 -3.79 1.21 19.85
C GLY A 52 -2.31 1.51 20.02
N THR A 53 -1.44 0.78 19.37
CA THR A 53 0.00 1.03 19.42
C THR A 53 0.41 1.80 18.18
N LYS A 54 1.03 2.94 18.37
CA LYS A 54 1.53 3.73 17.24
C LYS A 54 2.83 3.13 16.73
N LEU A 55 2.84 2.82 15.44
CA LEU A 55 4.06 2.46 14.75
C LEU A 55 4.67 3.74 14.17
N GLY A 56 5.99 3.84 14.16
CA GLY A 56 6.65 4.95 13.49
C GLY A 56 6.47 4.84 11.98
N ALA A 57 6.65 5.97 11.26
CA ALA A 57 6.43 6.02 9.82
C ALA A 57 7.23 4.95 9.06
N SER A 58 8.49 4.73 9.44
CA SER A 58 9.31 3.73 8.75
C SER A 58 8.82 2.31 9.02
N ASN A 59 8.34 2.04 10.22
CA ASN A 59 7.79 0.71 10.55
C ASN A 59 6.47 0.49 9.82
N LEU A 60 5.64 1.51 9.71
CA LEU A 60 4.40 1.43 8.94
C LEU A 60 4.70 1.12 7.48
N LEU A 61 5.62 1.85 6.88
CA LEU A 61 5.97 1.63 5.48
C LEU A 61 6.48 0.21 5.27
N ARG A 62 7.34 -0.27 6.16
CA ARG A 62 7.89 -1.62 6.07
C ARG A 62 6.78 -2.67 6.18
N THR A 63 5.86 -2.49 7.11
CA THR A 63 4.76 -3.43 7.32
C THR A 63 3.84 -3.49 6.11
N TYR A 64 3.44 -2.33 5.60
CA TYR A 64 2.59 -2.25 4.42
C TYR A 64 3.27 -2.84 3.19
N SER A 65 4.55 -2.51 2.99
CA SER A 65 5.29 -3.01 1.83
C SER A 65 5.46 -4.52 1.88
N ARG A 66 5.70 -5.07 3.07
CA ARG A 66 5.81 -6.51 3.25
C ARG A 66 4.49 -7.20 2.90
N ALA A 67 3.38 -6.66 3.40
CA ALA A 67 2.07 -7.23 3.10
C ALA A 67 1.78 -7.20 1.60
N ALA A 68 2.08 -6.08 0.95
CA ALA A 68 1.85 -5.92 -0.48
C ALA A 68 2.71 -6.88 -1.29
N ASN A 69 4.00 -6.98 -0.96
CA ASN A 69 4.91 -7.87 -1.67
C ASN A 69 4.54 -9.34 -1.48
N ASN A 70 4.11 -9.71 -0.28
CA ASN A 70 3.67 -11.08 -0.02
C ASN A 70 2.44 -11.42 -0.86
N CYS A 71 1.53 -10.48 -0.99
CA CYS A 71 0.32 -10.67 -1.80
C CYS A 71 0.67 -10.91 -3.27
N ILE A 72 1.58 -10.11 -3.81
CA ILE A 72 1.96 -10.20 -5.22
C ILE A 72 2.75 -11.46 -5.50
N ASN A 73 3.62 -11.86 -4.59
CA ASN A 73 4.48 -13.01 -4.76
C ASN A 73 3.80 -14.34 -4.40
N LYS A 74 2.57 -14.27 -3.94
CA LYS A 74 1.82 -15.47 -3.59
C LYS A 74 1.18 -16.06 -4.83
N ASP A 75 1.45 -17.28 -5.10
CA ASP A 75 0.85 -18.01 -6.23
C ASP A 75 -0.49 -18.60 -5.88
#